data_7b1c2dd934aabf69cafaa66849d10fb0
#
_entry.id   7b1c2dd934aabf69cafaa66849d10fb0
#
_cell.length_a   1.000
_cell.length_b   1.000
_cell.length_c   1.000
_cell.angle_alpha   90.00
_cell.angle_beta   90.00
_cell.angle_gamma   90.00
#
_symmetry.space_group_name_H-M   'P 1'
#
loop_
_entity.id
_entity.type
_entity.pdbx_description
1 polymer ?
#
loop_
_entity_poly.entity_id
_entity_poly.type
_entity_poly.pdbx_seq_one_letter_code
_entity_poly.pdbx_strand_id
1 'polypeptide(L)'
;EMCIETDNDVDDAIIVGAGKLGKALLTYGGFKDCGMNIVAAFDIDEEVCEEDYGGKRILTMDKLMDLCERMRVRIGIIAVPAENAQAICNLLIESGILAIWNFAPVHLDVPEGILVHNENLAASLALLSKQLKEKFDANT
;
A
#
# COMPACT_ATOMS: atom_id res chain seq x y z
N GLU A 1 -4.18 18.46 3.33
CA GLU A 1 -4.54 18.30 3.62
C GLU A 1 -5.20 17.57 3.57
N MET A 2 -5.40 17.01 3.69
CA MET A 2 -6.01 16.38 3.59
C MET A 2 -6.63 15.61 4.28
N CYS A 3 -6.31 15.39 5.13
CA CYS A 3 -7.16 14.66 5.93
C CYS A 3 -8.47 15.35 6.05
N ILE A 4 -9.20 15.42 5.63
CA ILE A 4 -10.21 15.97 5.57
C ILE A 4 -11.15 16.19 5.60
N GLU A 5 -11.69 16.49 5.43
CA GLU A 5 -12.43 16.93 5.41
C GLU A 5 -13.48 16.60 5.34
N THR A 6 -13.80 16.17 5.18
CA THR A 6 -14.88 15.93 4.79
C THR A 6 -15.57 15.26 5.62
N ASP A 7 -15.99 15.61 6.44
CA ASP A 7 -16.92 15.12 7.03
C ASP A 7 -16.91 13.84 7.48
N ASN A 8 -16.61 13.13 7.87
CA ASN A 8 -16.75 11.83 8.41
C ASN A 8 -16.52 10.76 7.43
N ASP A 9 -16.25 11.14 6.21
CA ASP A 9 -15.99 10.13 5.20
C ASP A 9 -14.63 9.56 5.41
N VAL A 10 -14.56 8.25 5.42
CA VAL A 10 -13.32 7.52 5.52
C VAL A 10 -13.16 6.77 4.21
N ASP A 11 -12.02 6.95 3.56
CA ASP A 11 -11.76 6.23 2.32
C ASP A 11 -11.28 4.83 2.65
N ASP A 12 -11.92 3.86 2.03
CA ASP A 12 -11.51 2.47 2.17
C ASP A 12 -10.33 2.19 1.25
N ALA A 13 -9.39 1.43 1.74
CA ALA A 13 -8.19 1.07 0.98
C ALA A 13 -7.93 -0.42 1.15
N ILE A 14 -7.23 -0.99 0.17
CA ILE A 14 -6.78 -2.37 0.28
C ILE A 14 -5.27 -2.41 0.09
N ILE A 15 -4.66 -3.48 0.60
CA ILE A 15 -3.23 -3.71 0.45
C ILE A 15 -3.03 -4.97 -0.36
N VAL A 16 -2.12 -4.94 -1.32
CA VAL A 16 -1.71 -6.14 -2.03
C VAL A 16 -0.28 -6.46 -1.65
N GLY A 17 -0.08 -7.64 -1.09
CA GLY A 17 1.20 -8.05 -0.56
C GLY A 17 1.14 -8.12 0.96
N ALA A 18 1.15 -9.35 1.50
CA ALA A 18 1.01 -9.57 2.93
C ALA A 18 2.29 -10.12 3.56
N GLY A 19 3.44 -9.65 3.09
CA GLY A 19 4.70 -9.91 3.73
C GLY A 19 4.85 -9.03 4.97
N LYS A 20 6.08 -8.83 5.40
CA LYS A 20 6.31 -8.05 6.63
C LYS A 20 5.79 -6.62 6.50
N LEU A 21 6.07 -5.98 5.37
CA LEU A 21 5.62 -4.61 5.19
C LEU A 21 4.10 -4.53 5.10
N GLY A 22 3.50 -5.41 4.31
CA GLY A 22 2.05 -5.39 4.15
C GLY A 22 1.33 -5.63 5.46
N LYS A 23 1.83 -6.56 6.27
CA LYS A 23 1.21 -6.83 7.57
C LYS A 23 1.38 -5.65 8.52
N ALA A 24 2.54 -5.00 8.48
CA ALA A 24 2.75 -3.82 9.32
C ALA A 24 1.80 -2.69 8.94
N LEU A 25 1.62 -2.47 7.64
CA LEU A 25 0.69 -1.46 7.17
C LEU A 25 -0.75 -1.80 7.53
N LEU A 26 -1.09 -3.08 7.43
CA LEU A 26 -2.45 -3.54 7.69
C LEU A 26 -2.88 -3.22 9.12
N THR A 27 -1.95 -3.30 10.06
CA THR A 27 -2.26 -3.10 11.47
C THR A 27 -1.90 -1.72 12.00
N TYR A 28 -1.39 -0.85 11.13
CA TYR A 28 -1.00 0.49 11.58
C TYR A 28 -2.24 1.34 11.83
N GLY A 29 -2.42 1.79 13.07
CA GLY A 29 -3.62 2.51 13.45
C GLY A 29 -3.66 3.96 13.00
N GLY A 30 -2.51 4.53 12.61
CA GLY A 30 -2.45 5.93 12.24
C GLY A 30 -3.20 6.28 10.96
N PHE A 31 -3.50 5.29 10.12
CA PHE A 31 -4.23 5.57 8.89
C PHE A 31 -5.64 6.08 9.16
N LYS A 32 -6.27 5.62 10.22
CA LYS A 32 -7.61 6.08 10.54
C LYS A 32 -7.63 7.56 10.90
N ASP A 33 -6.54 8.06 11.46
CA ASP A 33 -6.44 9.47 11.82
C ASP A 33 -6.44 10.35 10.59
N CYS A 34 -6.07 9.80 9.44
CA CYS A 34 -6.05 10.53 8.18
C CYS A 34 -7.25 10.20 7.30
N GLY A 35 -8.24 9.50 7.84
CA GLY A 35 -9.43 9.18 7.08
C GLY A 35 -9.27 8.01 6.14
N MET A 36 -8.29 7.14 6.39
CA MET A 36 -8.09 5.95 5.57
C MET A 36 -8.34 4.69 6.38
N ASN A 37 -9.14 3.81 5.85
CA ASN A 37 -9.47 2.55 6.51
C ASN A 37 -9.02 1.39 5.63
N ILE A 38 -8.10 0.59 6.13
CA ILE A 38 -7.63 -0.59 5.38
C ILE A 38 -8.61 -1.72 5.65
N VAL A 39 -9.35 -2.11 4.63
CA VAL A 39 -10.43 -3.09 4.81
C VAL A 39 -9.97 -4.51 4.60
N ALA A 40 -8.93 -4.74 3.83
CA ALA A 40 -8.45 -6.10 3.57
C ALA A 40 -7.07 -6.07 2.96
N ALA A 41 -6.38 -7.19 3.05
CA ALA A 41 -5.11 -7.40 2.35
C ALA A 41 -5.27 -8.60 1.43
N PHE A 42 -4.47 -8.63 0.38
CA PHE A 42 -4.49 -9.70 -0.61
C PHE A 42 -3.07 -10.17 -0.87
N ASP A 43 -2.92 -11.45 -1.19
CA ASP A 43 -1.61 -11.99 -1.50
C ASP A 43 -1.74 -13.09 -2.55
N ILE A 44 -0.71 -13.21 -3.37
CA ILE A 44 -0.64 -14.27 -4.36
C ILE A 44 -0.37 -15.61 -3.68
N ASP A 45 0.39 -15.58 -2.58
CA ASP A 45 0.77 -16.79 -1.87
C ASP A 45 -0.39 -17.24 -1.00
N GLU A 46 -0.97 -18.37 -1.36
CA GLU A 46 -2.13 -18.88 -0.64
C GLU A 46 -1.81 -19.28 0.79
N GLU A 47 -0.55 -19.53 1.09
CA GLU A 47 -0.18 -19.91 2.44
C GLU A 47 -0.33 -18.79 3.45
N VAL A 48 -0.18 -17.53 3.01
CA VAL A 48 -0.38 -16.42 3.91
C VAL A 48 -1.83 -15.96 3.94
N CYS A 49 -2.65 -16.48 3.03
CA CYS A 49 -4.07 -16.14 3.02
C CYS A 49 -4.79 -16.89 4.12
N GLU A 50 -5.96 -16.38 4.48
CA GLU A 50 -6.78 -16.95 5.53
C GLU A 50 -6.25 -16.68 6.93
N GLU A 51 -5.09 -16.05 7.06
CA GLU A 51 -4.63 -15.61 8.37
C GLU A 51 -5.47 -14.42 8.81
N ASP A 52 -5.72 -14.36 10.10
CA ASP A 52 -6.41 -13.24 10.67
C ASP A 52 -5.36 -12.41 11.40
N TYR A 53 -5.01 -11.27 10.82
CA TYR A 53 -3.94 -10.46 11.35
C TYR A 53 -4.51 -9.13 11.84
N GLY A 54 -4.49 -8.92 13.13
CA GLY A 54 -5.01 -7.69 13.70
C GLY A 54 -6.50 -7.49 13.44
N GLY A 55 -7.27 -8.57 13.34
CA GLY A 55 -8.70 -8.47 13.07
C GLY A 55 -9.04 -8.28 11.61
N LYS A 56 -8.05 -8.32 10.72
CA LYS A 56 -8.28 -8.16 9.29
C LYS A 56 -7.81 -9.40 8.56
N ARG A 57 -8.49 -9.73 7.49
CA ARG A 57 -8.23 -10.96 6.78
C ARG A 57 -7.33 -10.74 5.59
N ILE A 58 -6.50 -11.73 5.30
CA ILE A 58 -5.68 -11.75 4.10
C ILE A 58 -6.37 -12.70 3.13
N LEU A 59 -6.73 -12.16 1.98
CA LEU A 59 -7.57 -12.87 1.01
C LEU A 59 -6.76 -13.24 -0.23
N THR A 60 -7.28 -14.20 -0.99
CA THR A 60 -6.66 -14.58 -2.25
C THR A 60 -6.97 -13.53 -3.32
N MET A 61 -6.12 -13.47 -4.35
CA MET A 61 -6.25 -12.45 -5.37
C MET A 61 -7.54 -12.53 -6.17
N ASP A 62 -8.14 -13.71 -6.26
CA ASP A 62 -9.36 -13.88 -7.03
C ASP A 62 -10.55 -13.12 -6.42
N LYS A 63 -10.43 -12.72 -5.16
CA LYS A 63 -11.52 -11.99 -4.50
C LYS A 63 -11.36 -10.48 -4.59
N LEU A 64 -10.25 -10.02 -5.16
CA LEU A 64 -9.92 -8.60 -5.12
C LEU A 64 -10.90 -7.75 -5.90
N MET A 65 -11.18 -8.12 -7.13
CA MET A 65 -12.04 -7.31 -7.99
C MET A 65 -13.45 -7.22 -7.44
N ASP A 66 -13.98 -8.32 -6.95
CA ASP A 66 -15.32 -8.35 -6.40
C ASP A 66 -15.43 -7.47 -5.15
N LEU A 67 -14.43 -7.56 -4.28
CA LEU A 67 -14.45 -6.75 -3.06
C LEU A 67 -14.36 -5.27 -3.40
N CYS A 68 -13.49 -4.90 -4.33
CA CYS A 68 -13.35 -3.51 -4.72
C CYS A 68 -14.64 -2.96 -5.29
N GLU A 69 -15.34 -3.76 -6.10
CA GLU A 69 -16.60 -3.31 -6.67
C GLU A 69 -17.68 -3.15 -5.62
N ARG A 70 -17.80 -4.15 -4.74
CA ARG A 70 -18.86 -4.11 -3.74
C ARG A 70 -18.67 -2.98 -2.75
N MET A 71 -17.44 -2.73 -2.35
CA MET A 71 -17.15 -1.72 -1.32
C MET A 71 -16.73 -0.39 -1.91
N ARG A 72 -16.62 -0.31 -3.24
CA ARG A 72 -16.22 0.91 -3.93
C ARG A 72 -14.90 1.42 -3.41
N VAL A 73 -13.93 0.53 -3.28
CA VAL A 73 -12.60 0.88 -2.83
C VAL A 73 -11.89 1.66 -3.93
N ARG A 74 -11.27 2.77 -3.58
CA ARG A 74 -10.60 3.63 -4.57
C ARG A 74 -9.11 3.76 -4.33
N ILE A 75 -8.61 3.28 -3.21
CA ILE A 75 -7.20 3.39 -2.88
C ILE A 75 -6.60 2.00 -2.76
N GLY A 76 -5.49 1.77 -3.47
CA GLY A 76 -4.78 0.51 -3.40
C GLY A 76 -3.34 0.73 -2.99
N ILE A 77 -2.85 -0.09 -2.07
CA ILE A 77 -1.48 -0.03 -1.60
C ILE A 77 -0.74 -1.24 -2.15
N ILE A 78 0.39 -1.01 -2.81
CA ILE A 78 1.19 -2.08 -3.40
C ILE A 78 2.41 -2.33 -2.53
N ALA A 79 2.51 -3.53 -1.98
CA ALA A 79 3.63 -3.93 -1.14
C ALA A 79 4.17 -5.29 -1.60
N VAL A 80 4.21 -5.51 -2.92
CA VAL A 80 4.73 -6.73 -3.52
C VAL A 80 6.12 -6.46 -4.08
N PRO A 81 6.88 -7.52 -4.42
CA PRO A 81 8.17 -7.33 -5.06
C PRO A 81 8.06 -6.59 -6.40
N ALA A 82 9.16 -5.96 -6.80
CA ALA A 82 9.17 -5.11 -7.98
C ALA A 82 8.67 -5.82 -9.23
N GLU A 83 9.04 -7.09 -9.39
CA GLU A 83 8.69 -7.84 -10.60
C GLU A 83 7.19 -8.07 -10.72
N ASN A 84 6.44 -7.97 -9.62
CA ASN A 84 4.99 -8.19 -9.65
C ASN A 84 4.20 -6.88 -9.63
N ALA A 85 4.85 -5.77 -9.38
CA ALA A 85 4.15 -4.54 -9.05
C ALA A 85 3.31 -4.00 -10.20
N GLN A 86 3.82 -4.04 -11.43
CA GLN A 86 3.07 -3.49 -12.56
C GLN A 86 1.82 -4.32 -12.85
N ALA A 87 1.93 -5.64 -12.77
CA ALA A 87 0.76 -6.49 -12.99
C ALA A 87 -0.32 -6.23 -11.95
N ILE A 88 0.09 -6.06 -10.70
CA ILE A 88 -0.85 -5.75 -9.62
C ILE A 88 -1.46 -4.37 -9.85
N CYS A 89 -0.65 -3.41 -10.27
CA CYS A 89 -1.14 -2.07 -10.57
C CYS A 89 -2.23 -2.12 -11.63
N ASN A 90 -2.00 -2.87 -12.70
CA ASN A 90 -3.00 -3.00 -13.76
C ASN A 90 -4.29 -3.61 -13.25
N LEU A 91 -4.18 -4.62 -12.41
CA LEU A 91 -5.35 -5.27 -11.84
C LEU A 91 -6.14 -4.30 -10.94
N LEU A 92 -5.44 -3.51 -10.15
CA LEU A 92 -6.09 -2.54 -9.28
C LEU A 92 -6.86 -1.50 -10.10
N ILE A 93 -6.25 -1.03 -11.18
CA ILE A 93 -6.91 -0.05 -12.04
C ILE A 93 -8.16 -0.66 -12.67
N GLU A 94 -8.08 -1.91 -13.11
CA GLU A 94 -9.25 -2.60 -13.67
C GLU A 94 -10.34 -2.78 -12.64
N SER A 95 -9.97 -2.82 -11.37
CA SER A 95 -10.93 -3.02 -10.29
C SER A 95 -11.57 -1.72 -9.79
N GLY A 96 -11.20 -0.59 -10.39
CA GLY A 96 -11.80 0.69 -10.04
C GLY A 96 -10.96 1.55 -9.12
N ILE A 97 -9.74 1.14 -8.83
CA ILE A 97 -8.84 1.93 -7.98
C ILE A 97 -8.39 3.17 -8.73
N LEU A 98 -8.41 4.31 -8.07
CA LEU A 98 -8.03 5.59 -8.66
C LEU A 98 -6.75 6.15 -8.08
N ALA A 99 -6.34 5.71 -6.91
CA ALA A 99 -5.13 6.19 -6.26
C ALA A 99 -4.30 5.00 -5.79
N ILE A 100 -3.01 5.02 -6.08
CA ILE A 100 -2.12 3.91 -5.76
C ILE A 100 -0.96 4.43 -4.92
N TRP A 101 -0.73 3.78 -3.79
CA TRP A 101 0.40 4.06 -2.92
C TRP A 101 1.38 2.91 -3.13
N ASN A 102 2.47 3.20 -3.81
CA ASN A 102 3.39 2.16 -4.26
C ASN A 102 4.63 2.10 -3.39
N PHE A 103 4.85 0.97 -2.74
CA PHE A 103 6.04 0.73 -1.95
C PHE A 103 7.08 -0.11 -2.69
N ALA A 104 6.73 -0.65 -3.86
CA ALA A 104 7.68 -1.44 -4.63
C ALA A 104 8.71 -0.51 -5.28
N PRO A 105 9.98 -0.92 -5.33
CA PRO A 105 11.03 -0.05 -5.88
C PRO A 105 11.05 -0.12 -7.41
N VAL A 106 9.97 0.32 -8.02
CA VAL A 106 9.84 0.28 -9.47
C VAL A 106 8.87 1.38 -9.89
N HIS A 107 9.10 1.93 -11.08
CA HIS A 107 8.19 2.92 -11.65
C HIS A 107 6.97 2.20 -12.22
N LEU A 108 5.79 2.71 -11.92
CA LEU A 108 4.57 2.13 -12.45
C LEU A 108 4.05 2.97 -13.59
N ASP A 109 3.66 2.30 -14.68
CA ASP A 109 3.01 2.96 -15.81
C ASP A 109 1.52 2.94 -15.59
N VAL A 110 0.91 4.11 -15.56
CA VAL A 110 -0.53 4.22 -15.33
C VAL A 110 -1.13 5.17 -16.35
N PRO A 111 -2.41 4.98 -16.69
CA PRO A 111 -3.08 5.91 -17.58
C PRO A 111 -3.34 7.25 -16.89
N GLU A 112 -3.67 8.22 -17.68
CA GLU A 112 -4.00 9.52 -17.16
C GLU A 112 -5.21 9.41 -16.24
N GLY A 113 -5.22 10.14 -15.17
CA GLY A 113 -6.33 10.11 -14.23
C GLY A 113 -6.10 9.23 -13.02
N ILE A 114 -5.04 8.42 -13.02
CA ILE A 114 -4.70 7.59 -11.88
C ILE A 114 -3.60 8.28 -11.10
N LEU A 115 -3.83 8.45 -9.80
CA LEU A 115 -2.84 9.05 -8.92
C LEU A 115 -1.90 7.98 -8.39
N VAL A 116 -0.60 8.26 -8.40
CA VAL A 116 0.40 7.33 -7.86
C VAL A 116 1.33 8.10 -6.94
N HIS A 117 1.49 7.58 -5.74
CA HIS A 117 2.48 8.09 -4.80
C HIS A 117 3.48 6.99 -4.54
N ASN A 118 4.76 7.28 -4.78
CA ASN A 118 5.82 6.29 -4.62
C ASN A 118 6.56 6.53 -3.32
N GLU A 119 6.72 5.47 -2.53
CA GLU A 119 7.54 5.51 -1.33
C GLU A 119 8.80 4.71 -1.61
N ASN A 120 9.92 5.36 -1.61
CA ASN A 120 11.17 4.68 -1.87
C ASN A 120 11.91 4.48 -0.56
N LEU A 121 11.58 3.38 0.11
CA LEU A 121 12.17 3.10 1.42
C LEU A 121 13.66 2.88 1.33
N ALA A 122 14.13 2.25 0.25
CA ALA A 122 15.56 1.99 0.09
C ALA A 122 16.34 3.29 -0.04
N ALA A 123 15.83 4.23 -0.84
CA ALA A 123 16.50 5.52 -1.00
C ALA A 123 16.49 6.32 0.29
N SER A 124 15.38 6.27 1.02
CA SER A 124 15.29 6.97 2.30
C SER A 124 16.29 6.41 3.30
N LEU A 125 16.42 5.10 3.36
CA LEU A 125 17.38 4.47 4.26
C LEU A 125 18.81 4.79 3.85
N ALA A 126 19.11 4.78 2.56
CA ALA A 126 20.44 5.11 2.07
C ALA A 126 20.81 6.55 2.43
N LEU A 127 19.85 7.47 2.30
CA LEU A 127 20.10 8.86 2.66
C LEU A 127 20.38 9.00 4.15
N LEU A 128 19.60 8.31 4.97
CA LEU A 128 19.80 8.36 6.41
C LEU A 128 21.17 7.81 6.80
N SER A 129 21.57 6.70 6.18
CA SER A 129 22.89 6.11 6.45
C SER A 129 24.00 7.05 6.06
N LYS A 130 23.85 7.75 4.92
CA LYS A 130 24.85 8.71 4.50
C LYS A 130 24.94 9.87 5.47
N GLN A 131 23.82 10.38 5.90
CA GLN A 131 23.80 11.49 6.85
C GLN A 131 24.43 11.11 8.18
N LEU A 132 24.18 9.89 8.63
CA LEU A 132 24.77 9.40 9.87
C LEU A 132 26.27 9.31 9.76
N LYS A 133 26.76 8.78 8.62
CA LYS A 133 28.19 8.67 8.39
C LYS A 133 28.86 10.02 8.37
N GLU A 134 28.25 10.99 7.72
CA GLU A 134 28.81 12.35 7.68
C GLU A 134 28.87 12.96 9.07
N LYS A 135 27.89 12.66 9.90
CA LYS A 135 27.88 13.18 11.26
C LYS A 135 29.04 12.59 12.07
N PHE A 136 29.30 11.29 11.92
CA PHE A 136 30.43 10.66 12.59
C PHE A 136 31.75 11.25 12.11
N ASP A 137 31.89 11.44 10.81
CA ASP A 137 33.12 11.97 10.26
C ASP A 137 33.36 13.41 10.75
N ALA A 138 32.30 14.17 10.88
CA ALA A 138 32.44 15.56 11.37
C ALA A 138 32.86 15.63 12.83
N ASN A 139 32.60 14.57 13.59
CA ASN A 139 32.93 14.56 15.02
C ASN A 139 34.31 13.96 15.29
N THR A 140 34.99 13.49 14.29
CA THR A 140 36.34 13.00 14.45
C THR A 140 37.35 14.01 13.90
#